data_67106b6dd0c2fc60cfdd939325a55126
#
_entry.id   67106b6dd0c2fc60cfdd939325a55126
#
_cell.length_a   1.000
_cell.length_b   1.000
_cell.length_c   1.000
_cell.angle_alpha   90.00
_cell.angle_beta   90.00
_cell.angle_gamma   90.00
#
_symmetry.space_group_name_H-M   'P 1'
#
loop_
_entity.id
_entity.type
_entity.pdbx_description
1 polymer ?
#
loop_
_entity_poly.entity_id
_entity_poly.type
_entity_poly.pdbx_seq_one_letter_code
_entity_poly.pdbx_strand_id
1 'polypeptide(L)'
;MTIYYEQDPSFMDYPLSTISNYIQYTKSNGVEIPAIETKFHKVVMRLKDRKYNHIPSGIVPETKTHIFDNCNTDFKSLLYSRHSLRYFTNEVVSKNDIEKALILAQRTPSACNRQGWKTHVYLYDKCHELLEWQGGCHGFEHDIHTAILVTANLKAFLSYEVFQAYVDGGLYAMNLINALHSMGIGTIPLSLAFQTSKLQKLQAFGIPENEVPILIIGAGYLPDNFNVSVSDRKPIEKTNTFH
;
A
#
# COMPACT_ATOMS: atom_id res chain seq x y z
N MET A 1 18.20 -4.04 -8.65
CA MET A 1 18.08 -2.63 -9.10
C MET A 1 18.81 -2.36 -10.43
N THR A 2 20.05 -2.86 -10.63
CA THR A 2 20.88 -2.61 -11.82
C THR A 2 20.23 -3.10 -13.14
N ILE A 3 19.62 -4.30 -13.14
CA ILE A 3 19.01 -4.91 -14.35
C ILE A 3 17.85 -4.08 -14.90
N TYR A 4 16.96 -3.58 -14.02
CA TYR A 4 15.81 -2.76 -14.45
C TYR A 4 16.22 -1.38 -14.94
N TYR A 5 17.29 -0.82 -14.38
CA TYR A 5 17.84 0.47 -14.81
C TYR A 5 18.42 0.43 -16.23
N GLU A 6 19.05 -0.68 -16.64
CA GLU A 6 19.57 -0.85 -17.99
C GLU A 6 18.46 -0.91 -19.03
N GLN A 7 17.29 -1.44 -18.65
CA GLN A 7 16.11 -1.55 -19.53
C GLN A 7 15.31 -0.25 -19.62
N ASP A 8 15.12 0.46 -18.49
CA ASP A 8 14.39 1.72 -18.42
C ASP A 8 15.12 2.71 -17.48
N PRO A 9 15.92 3.62 -18.04
CA PRO A 9 16.63 4.61 -17.24
C PRO A 9 15.72 5.51 -16.38
N SER A 10 14.48 5.75 -16.81
CA SER A 10 13.52 6.56 -16.04
C SER A 10 13.09 5.89 -14.73
N PHE A 11 13.37 4.60 -14.56
CA PHE A 11 13.12 3.89 -13.31
C PHE A 11 13.84 4.54 -12.11
N MET A 12 14.97 5.23 -12.34
CA MET A 12 15.73 5.89 -11.29
C MET A 12 15.20 7.29 -10.93
N ASP A 13 14.33 7.89 -11.75
CA ASP A 13 13.86 9.26 -11.53
C ASP A 13 13.13 9.41 -10.18
N TYR A 14 12.19 8.52 -9.87
CA TYR A 14 11.44 8.57 -8.61
C TYR A 14 12.30 8.29 -7.36
N PRO A 15 13.08 7.21 -7.27
CA PRO A 15 13.94 6.95 -6.12
C PRO A 15 14.95 8.07 -5.87
N LEU A 16 15.58 8.61 -6.93
CA LEU A 16 16.57 9.68 -6.78
C LEU A 16 15.93 11.00 -6.37
N SER A 17 14.77 11.34 -6.92
CA SER A 17 14.01 12.51 -6.50
C SER A 17 13.59 12.42 -5.04
N THR A 18 13.13 11.25 -4.60
CA THR A 18 12.73 11.01 -3.20
C THR A 18 13.92 11.17 -2.25
N ILE A 19 15.07 10.59 -2.58
CA ILE A 19 16.29 10.74 -1.74
C ILE A 19 16.79 12.18 -1.75
N SER A 20 16.77 12.86 -2.90
CA SER A 20 17.15 14.26 -3.00
C SER A 20 16.28 15.16 -2.10
N ASN A 21 14.96 14.99 -2.17
CA ASN A 21 14.02 15.74 -1.35
C ASN A 21 14.16 15.41 0.14
N TYR A 22 14.43 14.15 0.50
CA TYR A 22 14.71 13.77 1.87
C TYR A 22 15.97 14.47 2.40
N ILE A 23 17.05 14.52 1.62
CA ILE A 23 18.28 15.24 1.99
C ILE A 23 17.99 16.73 2.19
N GLN A 24 17.23 17.36 1.31
CA GLN A 24 16.86 18.77 1.44
C GLN A 24 16.01 19.01 2.68
N TYR A 25 15.00 18.18 2.92
CA TYR A 25 14.12 18.29 4.08
C TYR A 25 14.88 18.15 5.40
N THR A 26 15.79 17.17 5.52
CA THR A 26 16.57 16.99 6.75
C THR A 26 17.50 18.17 6.99
N LYS A 27 18.17 18.69 5.96
CA LYS A 27 19.02 19.90 6.07
C LYS A 27 18.24 21.14 6.49
N SER A 28 17.06 21.36 5.93
CA SER A 28 16.21 22.50 6.30
C SER A 28 15.73 22.44 7.76
N ASN A 29 15.72 21.23 8.34
CA ASN A 29 15.40 20.99 9.75
C ASN A 29 16.65 20.86 10.65
N GLY A 30 17.84 21.25 10.15
CA GLY A 30 19.09 21.23 10.92
C GLY A 30 19.67 19.85 11.19
N VAL A 31 19.24 18.82 10.45
CA VAL A 31 19.73 17.45 10.61
C VAL A 31 20.72 17.11 9.49
N GLU A 32 21.96 16.82 9.87
CA GLU A 32 23.02 16.40 8.94
C GLU A 32 23.04 14.87 8.74
N ILE A 33 23.07 14.45 7.48
CA ILE A 33 23.04 13.03 7.09
C ILE A 33 24.16 12.67 6.09
N PRO A 34 25.45 12.94 6.42
CA PRO A 34 26.56 12.86 5.47
C PRO A 34 26.75 11.47 4.83
N ALA A 35 26.42 10.42 5.55
CA ALA A 35 26.52 9.06 5.03
C ALA A 35 25.52 8.80 3.88
N ILE A 36 24.30 9.32 3.99
CA ILE A 36 23.27 9.22 2.93
C ILE A 36 23.65 10.10 1.75
N GLU A 37 24.07 11.32 1.99
CA GLU A 37 24.53 12.25 0.95
C GLU A 37 25.67 11.65 0.14
N THR A 38 26.69 11.10 0.80
CA THR A 38 27.81 10.45 0.14
C THR A 38 27.36 9.29 -0.75
N LYS A 39 26.44 8.44 -0.26
CA LYS A 39 25.89 7.34 -1.05
C LYS A 39 25.08 7.85 -2.23
N PHE A 40 24.25 8.86 -2.03
CA PHE A 40 23.44 9.48 -3.06
C PHE A 40 24.32 10.02 -4.19
N HIS A 41 25.32 10.85 -3.86
CA HIS A 41 26.27 11.38 -4.85
C HIS A 41 26.99 10.28 -5.63
N LYS A 42 27.44 9.19 -4.96
CA LYS A 42 28.06 8.06 -5.65
C LYS A 42 27.11 7.37 -6.64
N VAL A 43 25.82 7.27 -6.32
CA VAL A 43 24.83 6.72 -7.25
C VAL A 43 24.62 7.66 -8.43
N VAL A 44 24.42 8.96 -8.20
CA VAL A 44 24.23 9.96 -9.25
C VAL A 44 25.45 10.01 -10.18
N MET A 45 26.67 9.99 -9.64
CA MET A 45 27.90 9.95 -10.46
C MET A 45 28.00 8.70 -11.35
N ARG A 46 27.46 7.57 -10.94
CA ARG A 46 27.40 6.34 -11.75
C ARG A 46 26.44 6.40 -12.93
N LEU A 47 25.51 7.36 -12.94
CA LEU A 47 24.63 7.59 -14.09
C LEU A 47 25.39 8.20 -15.28
N LYS A 48 26.66 8.61 -15.11
CA LYS A 48 27.53 9.26 -16.10
C LYS A 48 26.83 10.48 -16.70
N ASP A 49 26.69 10.51 -18.03
CA ASP A 49 26.07 11.63 -18.76
C ASP A 49 24.52 11.61 -18.70
N ARG A 50 23.93 10.61 -18.05
CA ARG A 50 22.47 10.49 -17.88
C ARG A 50 22.04 11.26 -16.64
N LYS A 51 21.33 12.36 -16.85
CA LYS A 51 20.66 13.08 -15.76
C LYS A 51 19.37 12.36 -15.44
N TYR A 52 19.06 12.17 -14.11
CA TYR A 52 17.71 11.81 -13.73
C TYR A 52 16.81 13.05 -13.80
N ASN A 53 15.55 12.86 -14.18
CA ASN A 53 14.57 13.94 -14.15
C ASN A 53 14.04 14.07 -12.73
N HIS A 54 14.10 15.27 -12.17
CA HIS A 54 13.49 15.54 -10.87
C HIS A 54 11.98 15.52 -11.03
N ILE A 55 11.31 14.60 -10.34
CA ILE A 55 9.86 14.47 -10.34
C ILE A 55 9.29 14.78 -8.95
N PRO A 56 8.01 15.20 -8.85
CA PRO A 56 7.36 15.45 -7.56
C PRO A 56 7.47 14.23 -6.65
N SER A 57 7.98 14.45 -5.43
CA SER A 57 8.20 13.39 -4.44
C SER A 57 8.30 14.02 -3.03
N GLY A 58 8.33 13.18 -2.00
CA GLY A 58 8.35 13.62 -0.61
C GLY A 58 6.98 13.50 0.04
N ILE A 59 6.66 14.45 0.93
CA ILE A 59 5.40 14.48 1.67
C ILE A 59 4.70 15.82 1.52
N VAL A 60 3.37 15.81 1.60
CA VAL A 60 2.52 17.00 1.68
C VAL A 60 1.59 16.89 2.88
N PRO A 61 1.23 18.04 3.53
CA PRO A 61 0.24 18.04 4.59
C PRO A 61 -1.15 17.64 4.07
N GLU A 62 -1.90 16.95 4.89
CA GLU A 62 -3.27 16.52 4.63
C GLU A 62 -4.10 16.66 5.91
N THR A 63 -5.42 16.78 5.78
CA THR A 63 -6.34 16.92 6.91
C THR A 63 -7.48 15.92 6.85
N LYS A 64 -7.95 15.52 8.03
CA LYS A 64 -9.15 14.70 8.17
C LYS A 64 -10.36 15.33 7.47
N THR A 65 -10.54 16.65 7.63
CA THR A 65 -11.65 17.39 6.98
C THR A 65 -11.60 17.26 5.48
N HIS A 66 -10.45 17.50 4.84
CA HIS A 66 -10.31 17.36 3.39
C HIS A 66 -10.64 15.94 2.89
N ILE A 67 -10.22 14.90 3.62
CA ILE A 67 -10.60 13.52 3.29
C ILE A 67 -12.12 13.34 3.38
N PHE A 68 -12.75 13.78 4.48
CA PHE A 68 -14.20 13.61 4.69
C PHE A 68 -15.05 14.37 3.67
N ASP A 69 -14.62 15.55 3.25
CA ASP A 69 -15.31 16.35 2.24
C ASP A 69 -15.29 15.71 0.85
N ASN A 70 -14.36 14.79 0.59
CA ASN A 70 -14.15 14.21 -0.73
C ASN A 70 -14.39 12.69 -0.82
N CYS A 71 -14.26 11.95 0.27
CA CYS A 71 -14.27 10.49 0.23
C CYS A 71 -15.64 9.86 -0.05
N ASN A 72 -16.74 10.60 0.07
CA ASN A 72 -18.10 10.11 -0.12
C ASN A 72 -18.96 11.06 -0.99
N THR A 73 -18.39 11.59 -2.05
CA THR A 73 -19.09 12.47 -3.00
C THR A 73 -19.31 11.78 -4.35
N ASP A 74 -18.28 11.68 -5.16
CA ASP A 74 -18.30 10.98 -6.45
C ASP A 74 -17.05 10.10 -6.59
N PHE A 75 -17.05 9.21 -7.57
CA PHE A 75 -15.97 8.24 -7.76
C PHE A 75 -14.60 8.90 -8.03
N LYS A 76 -14.59 10.03 -8.76
CA LYS A 76 -13.36 10.76 -9.05
C LYS A 76 -12.76 11.34 -7.76
N SER A 77 -13.55 12.04 -6.99
CA SER A 77 -13.15 12.64 -5.70
C SER A 77 -12.66 11.56 -4.72
N LEU A 78 -13.36 10.43 -4.63
CA LEU A 78 -12.94 9.27 -3.84
C LEU A 78 -11.54 8.77 -4.24
N LEU A 79 -11.25 8.62 -5.54
CA LEU A 79 -9.95 8.15 -5.99
C LEU A 79 -8.83 9.16 -5.75
N TYR A 80 -9.09 10.46 -5.93
CA TYR A 80 -8.08 11.50 -5.74
C TYR A 80 -7.78 11.79 -4.26
N SER A 81 -8.76 11.67 -3.37
CA SER A 81 -8.58 11.86 -1.92
C SER A 81 -7.96 10.65 -1.21
N ARG A 82 -7.90 9.49 -1.87
CA ARG A 82 -7.36 8.27 -1.27
C ARG A 82 -5.82 8.25 -1.29
N HIS A 83 -5.23 8.16 -0.12
CA HIS A 83 -3.80 7.99 0.07
C HIS A 83 -3.46 6.70 0.83
N SER A 84 -2.22 6.22 0.71
CA SER A 84 -1.66 5.21 1.62
C SER A 84 -1.19 5.92 2.88
N LEU A 85 -1.88 5.68 4.00
CA LEU A 85 -1.70 6.42 5.25
C LEU A 85 -0.78 5.68 6.23
N ARG A 86 -0.06 6.45 7.03
CA ARG A 86 0.89 5.95 8.04
C ARG A 86 0.65 6.56 9.41
N TYR A 87 -0.39 7.39 9.53
CA TYR A 87 -0.78 8.08 10.74
C TYR A 87 -2.22 7.76 11.04
N PHE A 88 -2.49 7.25 12.23
CA PHE A 88 -3.81 6.84 12.68
C PHE A 88 -4.02 7.29 14.13
N THR A 89 -5.27 7.36 14.57
CA THR A 89 -5.58 7.51 16.00
C THR A 89 -5.33 6.19 16.73
N ASN A 90 -5.29 6.25 18.06
CA ASN A 90 -5.13 5.03 18.87
C ASN A 90 -6.41 4.15 18.94
N GLU A 91 -7.45 4.53 18.20
CA GLU A 91 -8.71 3.79 18.19
C GLU A 91 -8.67 2.65 17.18
N VAL A 92 -9.13 1.49 17.61
CA VAL A 92 -9.34 0.33 16.72
C VAL A 92 -10.58 0.56 15.86
N VAL A 93 -10.51 0.24 14.60
CA VAL A 93 -11.67 0.31 13.70
C VAL A 93 -12.78 -0.61 14.22
N SER A 94 -13.98 -0.07 14.41
CA SER A 94 -15.09 -0.82 14.97
C SER A 94 -15.47 -2.02 14.10
N LYS A 95 -15.91 -3.11 14.73
CA LYS A 95 -16.40 -4.29 14.00
C LYS A 95 -17.51 -3.93 13.03
N ASN A 96 -18.44 -3.06 13.44
CA ASN A 96 -19.55 -2.60 12.61
C ASN A 96 -19.06 -1.86 11.34
N ASP A 97 -18.03 -1.03 11.44
CA ASP A 97 -17.50 -0.31 10.28
C ASP A 97 -16.71 -1.24 9.35
N ILE A 98 -15.99 -2.21 9.92
CA ILE A 98 -15.35 -3.28 9.12
C ILE A 98 -16.42 -4.07 8.35
N GLU A 99 -17.50 -4.50 9.01
CA GLU A 99 -18.58 -5.27 8.38
C GLU A 99 -19.26 -4.47 7.25
N LYS A 100 -19.52 -3.18 7.45
CA LYS A 100 -20.06 -2.30 6.38
C LYS A 100 -19.12 -2.24 5.18
N ALA A 101 -17.81 -2.06 5.40
CA ALA A 101 -16.82 -2.03 4.33
C ALA A 101 -16.74 -3.38 3.59
N LEU A 102 -16.80 -4.49 4.30
CA LEU A 102 -16.81 -5.83 3.72
C LEU A 102 -18.04 -6.07 2.84
N ILE A 103 -19.23 -5.61 3.29
CA ILE A 103 -20.47 -5.70 2.49
C ILE A 103 -20.32 -4.94 1.16
N LEU A 104 -19.75 -3.73 1.19
CA LEU A 104 -19.49 -2.97 -0.04
C LEU A 104 -18.47 -3.68 -0.94
N ALA A 105 -17.39 -4.20 -0.35
CA ALA A 105 -16.34 -4.90 -1.07
C ALA A 105 -16.84 -6.18 -1.76
N GLN A 106 -17.87 -6.85 -1.24
CA GLN A 106 -18.50 -8.01 -1.88
C GLN A 106 -19.10 -7.73 -3.25
N ARG A 107 -19.27 -6.46 -3.67
CA ARG A 107 -19.68 -6.09 -5.02
C ARG A 107 -18.57 -6.26 -6.08
N THR A 108 -17.40 -6.73 -5.66
CA THR A 108 -16.29 -7.03 -6.57
C THR A 108 -16.66 -8.16 -7.55
N PRO A 109 -16.38 -8.00 -8.84
CA PRO A 109 -16.49 -9.11 -9.79
C PRO A 109 -15.41 -10.16 -9.52
N SER A 110 -15.69 -11.40 -9.86
CA SER A 110 -14.72 -12.51 -9.83
C SER A 110 -14.93 -13.46 -11.00
N ALA A 111 -13.92 -14.25 -11.32
CA ALA A 111 -14.02 -15.27 -12.34
C ALA A 111 -15.21 -16.20 -12.06
N CYS A 112 -16.16 -16.28 -13.01
CA CYS A 112 -17.41 -17.06 -12.89
C CYS A 112 -18.19 -16.77 -11.59
N ASN A 113 -18.04 -15.57 -11.02
CA ASN A 113 -18.66 -15.16 -9.75
C ASN A 113 -18.34 -16.10 -8.57
N ARG A 114 -17.14 -16.70 -8.56
CA ARG A 114 -16.74 -17.70 -7.54
C ARG A 114 -16.42 -17.11 -6.18
N GLN A 115 -16.10 -15.80 -6.12
CA GLN A 115 -15.89 -15.05 -4.89
C GLN A 115 -14.91 -15.75 -3.94
N GLY A 116 -13.77 -16.18 -4.52
CA GLY A 116 -12.77 -17.00 -3.83
C GLY A 116 -11.96 -16.29 -2.75
N TRP A 117 -12.11 -14.97 -2.59
CA TRP A 117 -11.44 -14.18 -1.55
C TRP A 117 -11.91 -14.54 -0.15
N LYS A 118 -11.03 -14.30 0.82
CA LYS A 118 -11.28 -14.36 2.26
C LYS A 118 -10.64 -13.16 2.93
N THR A 119 -11.13 -12.79 4.09
CA THR A 119 -10.54 -11.75 4.94
C THR A 119 -10.37 -12.27 6.36
N HIS A 120 -9.20 -11.99 6.93
CA HIS A 120 -8.90 -12.29 8.33
C HIS A 120 -8.55 -10.97 9.02
N VAL A 121 -9.32 -10.61 10.04
CA VAL A 121 -9.18 -9.32 10.74
C VAL A 121 -8.42 -9.54 12.03
N TYR A 122 -7.35 -8.80 12.20
CA TYR A 122 -6.48 -8.82 13.38
C TYR A 122 -6.53 -7.48 14.08
N LEU A 123 -6.75 -7.50 15.39
CA LEU A 123 -6.91 -6.31 16.21
C LEU A 123 -5.89 -6.33 17.37
N TYR A 124 -5.50 -5.16 17.86
CA TYR A 124 -4.61 -5.00 19.02
C TYR A 124 -3.30 -5.79 18.88
N ASP A 125 -2.93 -6.57 19.89
CA ASP A 125 -1.67 -7.31 19.91
C ASP A 125 -1.51 -8.26 18.72
N LYS A 126 -2.60 -8.91 18.27
CA LYS A 126 -2.57 -9.77 17.09
C LYS A 126 -2.33 -9.00 15.78
N CYS A 127 -2.78 -7.76 15.72
CA CYS A 127 -2.45 -6.86 14.62
C CYS A 127 -0.95 -6.57 14.61
N HIS A 128 -0.38 -6.19 15.74
CA HIS A 128 1.04 -5.88 15.88
C HIS A 128 1.92 -7.10 15.56
N GLU A 129 1.60 -8.30 16.10
CA GLU A 129 2.31 -9.55 15.77
C GLU A 129 2.34 -9.82 14.24
N LEU A 130 1.20 -9.61 13.56
CA LEU A 130 1.11 -9.79 12.11
C LEU A 130 1.94 -8.76 11.35
N LEU A 131 1.92 -7.50 11.77
CA LEU A 131 2.67 -6.41 11.13
C LEU A 131 4.17 -6.54 11.36
N GLU A 132 4.62 -6.95 12.54
CA GLU A 132 6.02 -7.29 12.82
C GLU A 132 6.49 -8.44 11.92
N TRP A 133 5.69 -9.49 11.80
CA TRP A 133 5.97 -10.59 10.88
C TRP A 133 6.08 -10.10 9.43
N GLN A 134 5.20 -9.20 8.99
CA GLN A 134 5.22 -8.62 7.64
C GLN A 134 6.50 -7.80 7.42
N GLY A 135 6.88 -6.93 8.36
CA GLY A 135 8.16 -6.23 8.40
C GLY A 135 8.34 -5.08 7.39
N GLY A 136 7.30 -4.65 6.69
CA GLY A 136 7.36 -3.56 5.70
C GLY A 136 6.83 -2.21 6.20
N CYS A 137 6.40 -2.14 7.46
CA CYS A 137 5.82 -0.95 8.07
C CYS A 137 6.67 -0.41 9.25
N HIS A 138 7.96 -0.75 9.31
CA HIS A 138 8.85 -0.26 10.35
C HIS A 138 8.81 1.25 10.51
N GLY A 139 8.60 1.69 11.75
CA GLY A 139 8.52 3.09 12.14
C GLY A 139 7.11 3.67 12.22
N PHE A 140 6.07 2.88 11.84
CA PHE A 140 4.67 3.27 12.02
C PHE A 140 3.74 2.06 12.31
N GLU A 141 4.29 0.86 12.52
CA GLU A 141 3.52 -0.35 12.85
C GLU A 141 2.74 -0.20 14.15
N HIS A 142 3.25 0.58 15.09
CA HIS A 142 2.62 0.80 16.39
C HIS A 142 1.38 1.69 16.32
N ASP A 143 1.23 2.48 15.25
CA ASP A 143 0.06 3.33 15.03
C ASP A 143 -1.08 2.56 14.35
N ILE A 144 -0.83 1.32 13.90
CA ILE A 144 -1.85 0.49 13.23
C ILE A 144 -2.43 -0.50 14.22
N HIS A 145 -3.69 -0.34 14.59
CA HIS A 145 -4.40 -1.21 15.55
C HIS A 145 -5.40 -2.16 14.90
N THR A 146 -5.56 -2.07 13.58
CA THR A 146 -6.41 -2.96 12.78
C THR A 146 -5.68 -3.37 11.51
N ALA A 147 -5.54 -4.67 11.29
CA ALA A 147 -5.01 -5.23 10.06
C ALA A 147 -5.98 -6.24 9.45
N ILE A 148 -6.22 -6.13 8.14
CA ILE A 148 -7.07 -7.04 7.38
C ILE A 148 -6.19 -7.77 6.39
N LEU A 149 -5.93 -9.04 6.63
CA LEU A 149 -5.26 -9.91 5.67
C LEU A 149 -6.28 -10.41 4.65
N VAL A 150 -6.08 -10.05 3.40
CA VAL A 150 -6.85 -10.58 2.28
C VAL A 150 -6.15 -11.81 1.74
N THR A 151 -6.89 -12.91 1.63
CA THR A 151 -6.44 -14.19 1.07
C THR A 151 -7.38 -14.63 -0.05
N ALA A 152 -6.98 -15.64 -0.81
CA ALA A 152 -7.85 -16.31 -1.76
C ALA A 152 -7.81 -17.83 -1.54
N ASN A 153 -8.99 -18.45 -1.46
CA ASN A 153 -9.15 -19.89 -1.28
C ASN A 153 -8.89 -20.61 -2.61
N LEU A 154 -7.79 -21.34 -2.71
CA LEU A 154 -7.38 -22.06 -3.91
C LEU A 154 -8.40 -23.11 -4.37
N LYS A 155 -9.26 -23.62 -3.47
CA LYS A 155 -10.33 -24.57 -3.81
C LYS A 155 -11.43 -23.96 -4.71
N ALA A 156 -11.47 -22.62 -4.83
CA ALA A 156 -12.38 -21.91 -5.74
C ALA A 156 -11.87 -21.87 -7.19
N PHE A 157 -10.66 -22.35 -7.46
CA PHE A 157 -9.99 -22.21 -8.76
C PHE A 157 -9.58 -23.57 -9.33
N LEU A 158 -9.52 -23.67 -10.66
CA LEU A 158 -9.04 -24.86 -11.35
C LEU A 158 -7.49 -24.83 -11.40
N SER A 159 -6.89 -26.01 -11.51
CA SER A 159 -5.43 -26.17 -11.44
C SER A 159 -4.65 -25.39 -12.51
N TYR A 160 -5.26 -25.06 -13.65
CA TYR A 160 -4.64 -24.24 -14.70
C TYR A 160 -4.86 -22.73 -14.51
N GLU A 161 -5.68 -22.30 -13.56
CA GLU A 161 -5.96 -20.88 -13.27
C GLU A 161 -4.95 -20.31 -12.27
N VAL A 162 -3.67 -20.50 -12.55
CA VAL A 162 -2.55 -20.28 -11.61
C VAL A 162 -2.54 -18.88 -10.96
N PHE A 163 -2.95 -17.86 -11.71
CA PHE A 163 -2.91 -16.47 -11.23
C PHE A 163 -4.29 -15.89 -10.91
N GLN A 164 -5.37 -16.61 -11.20
CA GLN A 164 -6.71 -16.05 -11.04
C GLN A 164 -7.05 -15.71 -9.59
N ALA A 165 -6.54 -16.49 -8.64
CA ALA A 165 -6.67 -16.21 -7.21
C ALA A 165 -6.10 -14.83 -6.83
N TYR A 166 -4.96 -14.46 -7.42
CA TYR A 166 -4.31 -13.16 -7.18
C TYR A 166 -5.06 -12.02 -7.89
N VAL A 167 -5.59 -12.26 -9.09
CA VAL A 167 -6.39 -11.27 -9.82
C VAL A 167 -7.68 -10.96 -9.05
N ASP A 168 -8.48 -11.98 -8.71
CA ASP A 168 -9.74 -11.80 -7.97
C ASP A 168 -9.49 -11.19 -6.58
N GLY A 169 -8.46 -11.68 -5.88
CA GLY A 169 -8.07 -11.16 -4.57
C GLY A 169 -7.58 -9.70 -4.61
N GLY A 170 -6.85 -9.32 -5.66
CA GLY A 170 -6.40 -7.94 -5.86
C GLY A 170 -7.54 -6.98 -6.18
N LEU A 171 -8.49 -7.40 -7.02
CA LEU A 171 -9.72 -6.64 -7.30
C LEU A 171 -10.53 -6.42 -6.02
N TYR A 172 -10.71 -7.48 -5.22
CA TYR A 172 -11.42 -7.41 -3.95
C TYR A 172 -10.71 -6.49 -2.95
N ALA A 173 -9.41 -6.63 -2.81
CA ALA A 173 -8.62 -5.80 -1.90
C ALA A 173 -8.73 -4.31 -2.25
N MET A 174 -8.70 -3.94 -3.54
CA MET A 174 -8.88 -2.55 -3.95
C MET A 174 -10.28 -2.03 -3.64
N ASN A 175 -11.33 -2.84 -3.86
CA ASN A 175 -12.68 -2.44 -3.48
C ASN A 175 -12.84 -2.30 -1.96
N LEU A 176 -12.20 -3.15 -1.15
CA LEU A 176 -12.20 -3.03 0.31
C LEU A 176 -11.50 -1.74 0.77
N ILE A 177 -10.37 -1.40 0.15
CA ILE A 177 -9.67 -0.13 0.40
C ILE A 177 -10.57 1.06 0.08
N ASN A 178 -11.25 1.05 -1.07
CA ASN A 178 -12.17 2.11 -1.46
C ASN A 178 -13.39 2.19 -0.53
N ALA A 179 -13.92 1.04 -0.11
CA ALA A 179 -15.05 0.98 0.83
C ALA A 179 -14.68 1.58 2.20
N LEU A 180 -13.53 1.22 2.75
CA LEU A 180 -13.02 1.82 3.99
C LEU A 180 -12.79 3.33 3.82
N HIS A 181 -12.15 3.73 2.73
CA HIS A 181 -11.91 5.15 2.46
C HIS A 181 -13.21 5.95 2.31
N SER A 182 -14.24 5.41 1.64
CA SER A 182 -15.55 6.09 1.50
C SER A 182 -16.26 6.33 2.83
N MET A 183 -15.82 5.65 3.88
CA MET A 183 -16.31 5.82 5.25
C MET A 183 -15.37 6.71 6.10
N GLY A 184 -14.36 7.33 5.48
CA GLY A 184 -13.35 8.15 6.17
C GLY A 184 -12.34 7.33 6.98
N ILE A 185 -12.22 6.03 6.72
CA ILE A 185 -11.24 5.16 7.37
C ILE A 185 -9.98 5.10 6.50
N GLY A 186 -8.87 5.50 7.11
CA GLY A 186 -7.56 5.49 6.46
C GLY A 186 -7.03 4.08 6.25
N THR A 187 -6.28 3.86 5.17
CA THR A 187 -5.71 2.56 4.86
C THR A 187 -4.29 2.63 4.33
N ILE A 188 -3.53 1.54 4.54
CA ILE A 188 -2.25 1.29 3.89
C ILE A 188 -2.18 -0.16 3.41
N PRO A 189 -2.07 -0.41 2.09
CA PRO A 189 -1.80 -1.76 1.57
C PRO A 189 -0.32 -2.13 1.76
N LEU A 190 -0.07 -3.31 2.34
CA LEU A 190 1.24 -3.88 2.59
C LEU A 190 1.41 -5.16 1.76
N SER A 191 2.44 -5.21 0.94
CA SER A 191 2.68 -6.34 0.05
C SER A 191 3.14 -7.59 0.80
N LEU A 192 2.84 -8.76 0.24
CA LEU A 192 3.26 -10.07 0.73
C LEU A 192 4.15 -10.80 -0.29
N ALA A 193 4.95 -10.06 -1.05
CA ALA A 193 5.91 -10.59 -2.01
C ALA A 193 7.12 -11.22 -1.29
N PHE A 194 6.88 -12.28 -0.52
CA PHE A 194 7.89 -12.99 0.26
C PHE A 194 8.20 -14.37 -0.32
N GLN A 195 9.31 -14.94 0.14
CA GLN A 195 9.63 -16.34 -0.15
C GLN A 195 8.59 -17.27 0.48
N THR A 196 8.34 -18.41 -0.14
CA THR A 196 7.36 -19.41 0.30
C THR A 196 7.55 -19.83 1.77
N SER A 197 8.80 -20.00 2.22
CA SER A 197 9.11 -20.34 3.61
C SER A 197 8.64 -19.30 4.63
N LYS A 198 8.60 -18.02 4.26
CA LYS A 198 8.03 -16.98 5.11
C LYS A 198 6.51 -17.02 5.08
N LEU A 199 5.90 -17.25 3.91
CA LEU A 199 4.44 -17.31 3.76
C LEU A 199 3.83 -18.50 4.52
N GLN A 200 4.54 -19.64 4.59
CA GLN A 200 4.08 -20.79 5.40
C GLN A 200 3.87 -20.47 6.88
N LYS A 201 4.59 -19.48 7.41
CA LYS A 201 4.40 -19.03 8.81
C LYS A 201 3.03 -18.39 9.07
N LEU A 202 2.27 -18.04 8.02
CA LEU A 202 0.89 -17.53 8.16
C LEU A 202 -0.08 -18.53 8.80
N GLN A 203 0.25 -19.83 8.79
CA GLN A 203 -0.51 -20.84 9.53
C GLN A 203 -0.56 -20.54 11.04
N ALA A 204 0.50 -19.97 11.62
CA ALA A 204 0.53 -19.53 13.00
C ALA A 204 -0.47 -18.39 13.31
N PHE A 205 -0.90 -17.68 12.26
CA PHE A 205 -1.95 -16.65 12.34
C PHE A 205 -3.33 -17.20 12.00
N GLY A 206 -3.50 -18.53 11.90
CA GLY A 206 -4.79 -19.18 11.62
C GLY A 206 -5.18 -19.24 10.16
N ILE A 207 -4.25 -19.00 9.22
CA ILE A 207 -4.53 -19.08 7.79
C ILE A 207 -4.43 -20.53 7.32
N PRO A 208 -5.49 -21.11 6.72
CA PRO A 208 -5.48 -22.47 6.20
C PRO A 208 -4.50 -22.63 5.02
N GLU A 209 -3.96 -23.85 4.85
CA GLU A 209 -3.01 -24.16 3.75
C GLU A 209 -3.59 -23.95 2.33
N ASN A 210 -4.90 -24.07 2.20
CA ASN A 210 -5.59 -23.85 0.93
C ASN A 210 -5.88 -22.37 0.64
N GLU A 211 -5.40 -21.45 1.45
CA GLU A 211 -5.52 -20.01 1.21
C GLU A 211 -4.16 -19.43 0.85
N VAL A 212 -4.11 -18.70 -0.26
CA VAL A 212 -2.92 -17.90 -0.61
C VAL A 212 -3.11 -16.47 -0.13
N PRO A 213 -2.08 -15.86 0.47
CA PRO A 213 -2.14 -14.47 0.88
C PRO A 213 -2.03 -13.54 -0.34
N ILE A 214 -2.83 -12.48 -0.35
CA ILE A 214 -2.85 -11.45 -1.39
C ILE A 214 -2.09 -10.21 -0.90
N LEU A 215 -2.60 -9.58 0.15
CA LEU A 215 -1.96 -8.44 0.82
C LEU A 215 -2.55 -8.22 2.20
N ILE A 216 -1.87 -7.41 3.04
CA ILE A 216 -2.43 -6.89 4.28
C ILE A 216 -2.87 -5.45 4.08
N ILE A 217 -4.04 -5.09 4.60
CA ILE A 217 -4.51 -3.71 4.68
C ILE A 217 -4.42 -3.29 6.15
N GLY A 218 -3.47 -2.40 6.48
CA GLY A 218 -3.52 -1.67 7.73
C GLY A 218 -4.62 -0.62 7.67
N ALA A 219 -5.44 -0.49 8.69
CA ALA A 219 -6.58 0.43 8.73
C ALA A 219 -6.68 1.15 10.08
N GLY A 220 -7.20 2.38 10.08
CA GLY A 220 -7.42 3.16 11.28
C GLY A 220 -8.19 4.45 11.03
N TYR A 221 -8.70 5.06 12.11
CA TYR A 221 -9.31 6.37 12.03
C TYR A 221 -8.26 7.46 11.88
N LEU A 222 -8.62 8.57 11.23
CA LEU A 222 -7.71 9.63 10.86
C LEU A 222 -7.50 10.63 12.01
N PRO A 223 -6.25 11.03 12.32
CA PRO A 223 -5.99 12.22 13.11
C PRO A 223 -6.39 13.48 12.34
N ASP A 224 -6.56 14.63 13.03
CA ASP A 224 -7.03 15.87 12.40
C ASP A 224 -6.05 16.38 11.32
N ASN A 225 -4.75 16.25 11.55
CA ASN A 225 -3.69 16.65 10.63
C ASN A 225 -2.64 15.56 10.52
N PHE A 226 -2.20 15.29 9.31
CA PHE A 226 -1.16 14.29 9.03
C PHE A 226 -0.44 14.60 7.71
N ASN A 227 0.58 13.83 7.38
CA ASN A 227 1.27 13.96 6.11
C ASN A 227 0.99 12.74 5.22
N VAL A 228 0.92 12.97 3.93
CA VAL A 228 0.82 11.91 2.92
C VAL A 228 2.01 11.98 1.97
N SER A 229 2.41 10.82 1.43
CA SER A 229 3.45 10.77 0.41
C SER A 229 2.93 11.36 -0.90
N VAL A 230 3.72 12.19 -1.53
CA VAL A 230 3.52 12.55 -2.94
C VAL A 230 3.78 11.29 -3.74
N SER A 231 2.72 10.76 -4.35
CA SER A 231 2.76 9.53 -5.13
C SER A 231 2.46 9.87 -6.58
N ASP A 232 3.45 10.46 -7.26
CA ASP A 232 3.32 10.86 -8.66
C ASP A 232 2.96 9.65 -9.55
N ARG A 233 2.26 9.92 -10.65
CA ARG A 233 1.80 8.91 -11.59
C ARG A 233 2.57 9.01 -12.90
N LYS A 234 2.91 7.87 -13.47
CA LYS A 234 3.47 7.84 -14.82
C LYS A 234 2.49 8.50 -15.79
N PRO A 235 3.00 9.24 -16.79
CA PRO A 235 2.17 9.74 -17.87
C PRO A 235 1.43 8.58 -18.56
N ILE A 236 0.20 8.85 -19.02
CA ILE A 236 -0.68 7.80 -19.59
C ILE A 236 -0.04 7.12 -20.81
N GLU A 237 0.77 7.82 -21.58
CA GLU A 237 1.47 7.32 -22.75
C GLU A 237 2.53 6.26 -22.42
N LYS A 238 2.97 6.21 -21.12
CA LYS A 238 3.91 5.18 -20.64
C LYS A 238 3.22 3.88 -20.22
N THR A 239 1.91 3.91 -20.10
CA THR A 239 1.14 2.77 -19.56
C THR A 239 0.04 2.27 -20.50
N ASN A 240 -0.19 2.96 -21.61
CA ASN A 240 -1.27 2.66 -22.54
C ASN A 240 -0.77 2.62 -24.00
N THR A 241 -1.34 1.72 -24.77
CA THR A 241 -1.14 1.60 -26.21
C THR A 241 -2.50 1.44 -26.88
N PHE A 242 -2.74 2.23 -27.92
CA PHE A 242 -3.93 2.11 -28.77
C PHE A 242 -3.54 1.35 -30.06
N HIS A 243 -4.30 0.34 -30.45
CA HIS A 243 -4.10 -0.48 -31.65
C HIS A 243 -5.20 -0.22 -32.68
#